data_8e7c2d600a7bbd80d0a3cbb45e382c0f
#
_entry.id   8e7c2d600a7bbd80d0a3cbb45e382c0f
#
_cell.length_a   1.000
_cell.length_b   1.000
_cell.length_c   1.000
_cell.angle_alpha   90.00
_cell.angle_beta   90.00
_cell.angle_gamma   90.00
#
_symmetry.space_group_name_H-M   'P 1'
#
loop_
_entity.id
_entity.type
_entity.pdbx_description
1 polymer ?
#
loop_
_entity_poly.entity_id
_entity_poly.type
_entity_poly.pdbx_seq_one_letter_code
_entity_poly.pdbx_strand_id
1 'polypeptide(L)'
;MKSLRQLIQAIRPIEIIGSEKKNITNVVNDSRQVSQGSLFVAVRGCTVDGHTFIPLLQYSGVAAIVCEEFPEIVESSITYIKVENSAIALGVLA
;
A
#
# COMPACT_ATOMS: atom_id res chain seq x y z
N MET A 1 0.22 13.27 9.78
CA MET A 1 1.09 12.10 9.58
C MET A 1 0.69 10.99 10.53
N LYS A 2 0.53 9.77 10.03
CA LYS A 2 0.10 8.64 10.85
C LYS A 2 1.15 7.54 10.85
N SER A 3 1.22 6.80 11.96
CA SER A 3 2.09 5.65 12.07
C SER A 3 1.56 4.51 11.18
N LEU A 4 2.44 3.90 10.38
CA LEU A 4 2.09 2.75 9.55
C LEU A 4 1.55 1.60 10.43
N ARG A 5 2.15 1.40 11.60
CA ARG A 5 1.70 0.35 12.52
C ARG A 5 0.24 0.52 12.93
N GLN A 6 -0.20 1.75 13.20
CA GLN A 6 -1.59 2.01 13.56
C GLN A 6 -2.52 1.72 12.38
N LEU A 7 -2.12 2.08 11.17
CA LEU A 7 -2.92 1.80 9.97
C LEU A 7 -3.02 0.29 9.73
N ILE A 8 -1.93 -0.44 9.89
CA ILE A 8 -1.91 -1.89 9.72
C ILE A 8 -2.86 -2.58 10.69
N GLN A 9 -2.89 -2.14 11.95
CA GLN A 9 -3.76 -2.73 12.95
C GLN A 9 -5.24 -2.61 12.58
N ALA A 10 -5.60 -1.58 11.84
CA ALA A 10 -6.99 -1.33 11.46
C ALA A 10 -7.47 -2.26 10.33
N ILE A 11 -6.57 -2.78 9.50
CA ILE A 11 -6.94 -3.54 8.29
C ILE A 11 -6.72 -5.04 8.39
N ARG A 12 -6.17 -5.54 9.51
CA ARG A 12 -5.95 -6.98 9.75
C ARG A 12 -5.26 -7.69 8.58
N PRO A 13 -3.98 -7.41 8.34
CA PRO A 13 -3.28 -7.98 7.18
C PRO A 13 -3.08 -9.48 7.30
N ILE A 14 -2.97 -10.14 6.14
CA ILE A 14 -2.65 -11.56 6.07
C ILE A 14 -1.14 -11.75 6.24
N GLU A 15 -0.34 -10.88 5.61
CA GLU A 15 1.11 -10.99 5.62
C GLU A 15 1.73 -9.61 5.36
N ILE A 16 2.90 -9.37 5.93
CA ILE A 16 3.61 -8.10 5.79
C ILE A 16 5.06 -8.39 5.42
N ILE A 17 5.58 -7.66 4.42
CA ILE A 17 6.99 -7.69 4.05
C ILE A 17 7.54 -6.29 4.25
N GLY A 18 8.55 -6.15 5.12
CA GLY A 18 9.21 -4.88 5.37
C GLY A 18 8.93 -4.31 6.75
N SER A 19 9.42 -3.10 7.00
CA SER A 19 9.33 -2.46 8.31
C SER A 19 7.97 -1.80 8.51
N GLU A 20 7.40 -1.96 9.70
CA GLU A 20 6.20 -1.25 10.12
C GLU A 20 6.54 0.08 10.80
N LYS A 21 7.82 0.36 11.02
CA LYS A 21 8.27 1.55 11.74
C LYS A 21 8.44 2.71 10.76
N LYS A 22 7.32 3.21 10.26
CA LYS A 22 7.28 4.31 9.29
C LYS A 22 6.12 5.23 9.60
N ASN A 23 6.23 6.47 9.13
CA ASN A 23 5.13 7.42 9.16
C ASN A 23 4.58 7.58 7.75
N ILE A 24 3.26 7.67 7.66
CA ILE A 24 2.55 7.80 6.39
C ILE A 24 2.01 9.21 6.25
N THR A 25 2.32 9.87 5.14
CA THR A 25 1.87 11.24 4.88
C THR A 25 0.45 11.30 4.35
N ASN A 26 0.07 10.35 3.50
CA ASN A 26 -1.30 10.25 2.98
C ASN A 26 -1.59 8.84 2.50
N VAL A 27 -2.88 8.54 2.33
CA VAL A 27 -3.35 7.26 1.79
C VAL A 27 -3.98 7.56 0.43
N VAL A 28 -3.49 6.90 -0.60
CA VAL A 28 -3.96 7.12 -1.98
C VAL A 28 -4.24 5.79 -2.66
N ASN A 29 -5.15 5.79 -3.63
CA ASN A 29 -5.44 4.63 -4.46
C ASN A 29 -5.22 4.93 -5.95
N ASP A 30 -4.72 6.12 -6.27
CA ASP A 30 -4.36 6.51 -7.62
C ASP A 30 -2.84 6.65 -7.67
N SER A 31 -2.19 5.88 -8.56
CA SER A 31 -0.73 5.89 -8.69
C SER A 31 -0.17 7.28 -9.03
N ARG A 32 -0.96 8.12 -9.68
CA ARG A 32 -0.53 9.48 -10.04
C ARG A 32 -0.46 10.42 -8.84
N GLN A 33 -1.10 10.05 -7.72
CA GLN A 33 -1.11 10.86 -6.51
C GLN A 33 -0.06 10.43 -5.50
N VAL A 34 0.71 9.40 -5.80
CA VAL A 34 1.76 8.91 -4.89
C VAL A 34 2.86 9.95 -4.78
N SER A 35 3.25 10.25 -3.55
CA SER A 35 4.35 11.16 -3.24
C SER A 35 5.21 10.57 -2.14
N GLN A 36 6.21 11.32 -1.69
CA GLN A 36 7.11 10.85 -0.63
C GLN A 36 6.30 10.52 0.64
N GLY A 37 6.44 9.31 1.12
CA GLY A 37 5.77 8.86 2.33
C GLY A 37 4.33 8.39 2.16
N SER A 38 3.82 8.32 0.93
CA SER A 38 2.45 7.83 0.67
C SER A 38 2.30 6.35 0.99
N LEU A 39 1.09 5.95 1.39
CA LEU A 39 0.64 4.57 1.36
C LEU A 39 -0.29 4.40 0.16
N PHE A 40 0.09 3.53 -0.76
CA PHE A 40 -0.72 3.24 -1.94
C PHE A 40 -1.55 1.98 -1.71
N VAL A 41 -2.85 2.05 -1.97
CA VAL A 41 -3.74 0.88 -1.90
C VAL A 41 -4.02 0.41 -3.32
N ALA A 42 -3.54 -0.79 -3.65
CA ALA A 42 -3.74 -1.40 -4.96
C ALA A 42 -5.11 -2.09 -4.99
N VAL A 43 -6.12 -1.36 -5.43
CA VAL A 43 -7.50 -1.85 -5.47
C VAL A 43 -7.76 -2.55 -6.80
N ARG A 44 -8.40 -3.72 -6.75
CA ARG A 44 -8.88 -4.41 -7.94
C ARG A 44 -10.22 -3.82 -8.33
N GLY A 45 -10.19 -2.93 -9.33
CA GLY A 45 -11.40 -2.32 -9.86
C GLY A 45 -12.01 -3.13 -10.98
N CYS A 46 -13.17 -2.68 -11.46
CA CYS A 46 -13.88 -3.36 -12.55
C CYS A 46 -13.15 -3.24 -13.89
N THR A 47 -12.47 -2.12 -14.12
CA THR A 47 -11.80 -1.83 -15.40
C THR A 47 -10.28 -1.79 -15.28
N VAL A 48 -9.76 -1.42 -14.10
CA VAL A 48 -8.32 -1.28 -13.88
C VAL A 48 -7.97 -1.96 -12.56
N ASP A 49 -6.93 -2.80 -12.59
CA ASP A 49 -6.38 -3.41 -11.39
C ASP A 49 -5.20 -2.57 -10.92
N GLY A 50 -5.31 -1.99 -9.72
CA GLY A 50 -4.24 -1.17 -9.14
C GLY A 50 -2.92 -1.90 -8.97
N HIS A 51 -2.94 -3.23 -8.94
CA HIS A 51 -1.72 -4.03 -8.81
C HIS A 51 -0.78 -3.86 -10.01
N THR A 52 -1.31 -3.48 -11.18
CA THR A 52 -0.48 -3.24 -12.37
C THR A 52 0.46 -2.06 -12.20
N PHE A 53 0.16 -1.15 -11.27
CA PHE A 53 0.98 0.04 -11.06
C PHE A 53 2.08 -0.17 -10.02
N ILE A 54 2.05 -1.28 -9.26
CA ILE A 54 3.04 -1.51 -8.20
C ILE A 54 4.49 -1.45 -8.71
N PRO A 55 4.86 -2.12 -9.80
CA PRO A 55 6.23 -2.04 -10.30
C PRO A 55 6.66 -0.62 -10.69
N LEU A 56 5.71 0.23 -11.06
CA LEU A 56 6.01 1.60 -11.48
C LEU A 56 6.30 2.52 -10.30
N LEU A 57 5.99 2.11 -9.08
CA LEU A 57 6.11 2.94 -7.90
C LEU A 57 7.43 2.77 -7.15
N GLN A 58 8.31 1.89 -7.59
CA GLN A 58 9.53 1.55 -6.85
C GLN A 58 10.44 2.74 -6.58
N TYR A 59 10.40 3.77 -7.40
CA TYR A 59 11.23 4.97 -7.23
C TYR A 59 10.40 6.22 -6.92
N SER A 60 9.14 6.06 -6.58
CA SER A 60 8.23 7.19 -6.38
C SER A 60 8.32 7.85 -5.00
N GLY A 61 9.01 7.21 -4.05
CA GLY A 61 9.01 7.63 -2.66
C GLY A 61 7.87 7.04 -1.85
N VAL A 62 7.09 6.12 -2.43
CA VAL A 62 6.01 5.43 -1.71
C VAL A 62 6.61 4.70 -0.50
N ALA A 63 5.98 4.83 0.67
CA ALA A 63 6.46 4.21 1.89
C ALA A 63 5.92 2.79 2.05
N ALA A 64 4.69 2.56 1.66
CA ALA A 64 4.03 1.27 1.83
C ALA A 64 2.99 1.04 0.75
N ILE A 65 2.70 -0.23 0.48
CA ILE A 65 1.71 -0.64 -0.52
C ILE A 65 0.81 -1.70 0.13
N VAL A 66 -0.49 -1.46 0.11
CA VAL A 66 -1.51 -2.45 0.48
C VAL A 66 -1.95 -3.15 -0.79
N CYS A 67 -1.90 -4.48 -0.80
CA CYS A 67 -2.20 -5.28 -1.99
C CYS A 67 -2.88 -6.59 -1.62
N GLU A 68 -3.45 -7.27 -2.62
CA GLU A 68 -4.02 -8.61 -2.44
C GLU A 68 -3.05 -9.70 -2.86
N GLU A 69 -2.06 -9.35 -3.70
CA GLU A 69 -0.96 -10.21 -4.09
C GLU A 69 0.34 -9.43 -4.06
N PHE A 70 1.40 -10.04 -3.55
CA PHE A 70 2.72 -9.42 -3.58
C PHE A 70 3.26 -9.37 -5.01
N PRO A 71 4.00 -8.30 -5.37
CA PRO A 71 4.69 -8.27 -6.67
C PRO A 71 5.84 -9.28 -6.69
N GLU A 72 6.27 -9.67 -7.90
CA GLU A 72 7.41 -10.57 -8.03
C GLU A 72 8.69 -9.97 -7.47
N ILE A 73 8.87 -8.66 -7.65
CA ILE A 73 10.04 -7.94 -7.17
C ILE A 73 9.63 -7.06 -6.01
N VAL A 74 10.26 -7.27 -4.86
CA VAL A 74 10.01 -6.54 -3.62
C VAL A 74 11.19 -5.62 -3.34
N GLU A 75 10.90 -4.31 -3.19
CA GLU A 75 11.91 -3.31 -2.88
C GLU A 75 12.10 -3.20 -1.36
N SER A 76 13.34 -3.18 -0.90
CA SER A 76 13.64 -3.13 0.53
C SER A 76 13.19 -1.82 1.20
N SER A 77 13.04 -0.76 0.43
CA SER A 77 12.62 0.55 0.95
C SER A 77 11.09 0.68 1.10
N ILE A 78 10.34 -0.31 0.61
CA ILE A 78 8.87 -0.28 0.61
C ILE A 78 8.35 -1.40 1.51
N THR A 79 7.31 -1.11 2.29
CA THR A 79 6.62 -2.11 3.09
C THR A 79 5.40 -2.59 2.32
N TYR A 80 5.28 -3.90 2.13
CA TYR A 80 4.17 -4.51 1.39
C TYR A 80 3.24 -5.19 2.39
N ILE A 81 1.95 -4.89 2.30
CA ILE A 81 0.93 -5.36 3.25
C ILE A 81 -0.14 -6.09 2.46
N LYS A 82 -0.21 -7.40 2.65
CA LYS A 82 -1.18 -8.23 1.95
C LYS A 82 -2.48 -8.30 2.73
N VAL A 83 -3.59 -8.03 2.06
CA VAL A 83 -4.93 -8.09 2.65
C VAL A 83 -5.83 -8.97 1.79
N GLU A 84 -6.93 -9.43 2.38
CA GLU A 84 -7.89 -10.26 1.66
C GLU A 84 -8.70 -9.43 0.66
N ASN A 85 -9.09 -8.21 1.04
CA ASN A 85 -9.88 -7.33 0.19
C ASN A 85 -9.36 -5.91 0.27
N SER A 86 -8.75 -5.44 -0.82
CA SER A 86 -8.12 -4.13 -0.86
C SER A 86 -9.13 -2.98 -0.85
N ALA A 87 -10.33 -3.18 -1.41
CA ALA A 87 -11.36 -2.14 -1.40
C ALA A 87 -11.87 -1.89 0.02
N ILE A 88 -12.05 -2.95 0.81
CA ILE A 88 -12.44 -2.83 2.21
C ILE A 88 -11.32 -2.14 2.99
N ALA A 89 -10.06 -2.54 2.76
CA ALA A 89 -8.92 -1.91 3.42
C ALA A 89 -8.86 -0.41 3.12
N LEU A 90 -9.08 -0.03 1.88
CA LEU A 90 -9.11 1.39 1.50
C LEU A 90 -10.18 2.15 2.27
N GLY A 91 -11.39 1.59 2.37
CA GLY A 91 -12.48 2.22 3.11
C GLY A 91 -12.15 2.43 4.58
N VAL A 92 -11.41 1.49 5.19
CA VAL A 92 -11.00 1.61 6.60
C VAL A 92 -9.92 2.68 6.76
N LEU A 93 -8.98 2.75 5.81
CA LEU A 93 -7.83 3.66 5.90
C LEU A 93 -8.17 5.10 5.50
N ALA A 94 -9.17 5.27 4.67
CA ALA A 94 -9.54 6.60 4.14
C ALA A 94 -10.23 7.48 5.18
#